data_2cd45c4052ad6bf8bc312c6bd5269e51
#
_entry.id   2cd45c4052ad6bf8bc312c6bd5269e51
#
_cell.length_a   1.000
_cell.length_b   1.000
_cell.length_c   1.000
_cell.angle_alpha   90.00
_cell.angle_beta   90.00
_cell.angle_gamma   90.00
#
_symmetry.space_group_name_H-M   'P 1'
#
loop_
_entity.id
_entity.type
_entity.pdbx_description
1 polymer ?
#
loop_
_entity_poly.entity_id
_entity_poly.type
_entity_poly.pdbx_seq_one_letter_code
_entity_poly.pdbx_strand_id
1 'polypeptide(L)'
;MEGLRMRICTICVRAGSTGVPGKNWRELSGLPLYALAVQQAKKSGLFDRVVVSSDAAEVLENAMFYGADYVVVRPPEMASDKAAKVPAIAHAVRTAEGHFNETYDVCVDLDATSPLRIVADIVGAVELLETTSAASVITGAESHRSPYFNLVEEGEGGFVSTSKALPQAVVRRQDAPKTYDMNAAVYVWQRRFLVEEEAVFFPTTRIYVMPPERSLDIDSELDFK
;
A
#
# COMPACT_ATOMS: atom_id res chain seq x y z
N MET A 1 -20.77 22.55 -8.27
CA MET A 1 -19.30 22.61 -8.46
C MET A 1 -18.73 21.75 -7.33
N GLU A 2 -18.31 20.51 -7.64
CA GLU A 2 -17.49 19.75 -6.69
C GLU A 2 -16.19 20.53 -6.52
N GLY A 3 -15.89 20.96 -5.30
CA GLY A 3 -14.62 21.62 -4.98
C GLY A 3 -13.46 20.71 -5.36
N LEU A 4 -12.34 21.27 -5.81
CA LEU A 4 -11.11 20.51 -6.09
C LEU A 4 -10.73 19.76 -4.81
N ARG A 5 -10.70 18.42 -4.87
CA ARG A 5 -10.27 17.61 -3.74
C ARG A 5 -8.75 17.66 -3.62
N MET A 6 -8.26 18.04 -2.45
CA MET A 6 -6.83 18.00 -2.15
C MET A 6 -6.38 16.57 -1.91
N ARG A 7 -5.30 16.14 -2.56
CA ARG A 7 -4.76 14.78 -2.48
C ARG A 7 -3.30 14.77 -2.06
N ILE A 8 -2.97 13.95 -1.07
CA ILE A 8 -1.59 13.70 -0.66
C ILE A 8 -1.20 12.25 -0.98
N CYS A 9 0.03 12.08 -1.45
CA CYS A 9 0.66 10.76 -1.58
C CYS A 9 1.79 10.61 -0.58
N THR A 10 1.81 9.52 0.17
CA THR A 10 2.92 9.13 1.04
C THR A 10 3.66 7.92 0.45
N ILE A 11 4.98 7.90 0.65
CA ILE A 11 5.83 6.73 0.45
C ILE A 11 6.53 6.46 1.78
N CYS A 12 6.06 5.44 2.49
CA CYS A 12 6.52 5.13 3.84
C CYS A 12 7.53 3.98 3.82
N VAL A 13 8.81 4.30 3.97
CA VAL A 13 9.91 3.31 3.98
C VAL A 13 10.70 3.36 5.28
N ARG A 14 11.19 2.22 5.75
CA ARG A 14 12.00 2.12 6.97
C ARG A 14 13.39 1.59 6.68
N ALA A 15 14.35 1.91 7.54
CA ALA A 15 15.73 1.43 7.44
C ALA A 15 15.82 -0.09 7.62
N GLY A 16 15.08 -0.63 8.60
CA GLY A 16 15.04 -2.05 8.88
C GLY A 16 14.22 -2.82 7.84
N SER A 17 14.87 -3.76 7.13
CA SER A 17 14.20 -4.72 6.25
C SER A 17 14.77 -6.10 6.55
N THR A 18 13.92 -7.00 7.08
CA THR A 18 14.35 -8.34 7.51
C THR A 18 14.53 -9.30 6.35
N GLY A 19 13.70 -9.22 5.32
CA GLY A 19 13.77 -10.13 4.16
C GLY A 19 14.90 -9.79 3.18
N VAL A 20 15.05 -8.52 2.84
CA VAL A 20 16.11 -8.02 1.95
C VAL A 20 16.74 -6.78 2.59
N PRO A 21 17.99 -6.88 3.10
CA PRO A 21 18.65 -5.73 3.72
C PRO A 21 18.75 -4.54 2.77
N GLY A 22 18.35 -3.36 3.27
CA GLY A 22 18.38 -2.13 2.48
C GLY A 22 17.43 -2.10 1.27
N LYS A 23 16.44 -2.99 1.24
CA LYS A 23 15.50 -3.18 0.13
C LYS A 23 14.99 -1.88 -0.48
N ASN A 24 14.59 -0.93 0.35
CA ASN A 24 13.91 0.30 -0.08
C ASN A 24 14.79 1.27 -0.88
N TRP A 25 16.11 1.20 -0.71
CA TRP A 25 17.07 2.01 -1.47
C TRP A 25 17.95 1.18 -2.40
N ARG A 26 17.72 -0.12 -2.53
CA ARG A 26 18.33 -0.92 -3.60
C ARG A 26 17.77 -0.45 -4.95
N GLU A 27 18.67 -0.42 -5.92
CA GLU A 27 18.35 0.02 -7.26
C GLU A 27 17.65 -1.07 -8.07
N LEU A 28 16.57 -0.69 -8.73
CA LEU A 28 15.94 -1.43 -9.80
C LEU A 28 15.96 -0.53 -11.05
N SER A 29 16.60 -0.99 -12.12
CA SER A 29 16.75 -0.20 -13.37
C SER A 29 17.40 1.18 -13.15
N GLY A 30 18.37 1.26 -12.22
CA GLY A 30 19.13 2.50 -11.94
C GLY A 30 18.44 3.50 -11.00
N LEU A 31 17.34 3.10 -10.36
CA LEU A 31 16.64 3.92 -9.37
C LEU A 31 16.35 3.13 -8.08
N PRO A 32 16.54 3.73 -6.90
CA PRO A 32 16.07 3.14 -5.65
C PRO A 32 14.57 2.84 -5.69
N LEU A 33 14.12 1.75 -5.05
CA LEU A 33 12.71 1.36 -5.08
C LEU A 33 11.77 2.49 -4.60
N TYR A 34 12.14 3.20 -3.52
CA TYR A 34 11.32 4.32 -3.06
C TYR A 34 11.25 5.46 -4.08
N ALA A 35 12.34 5.69 -4.82
CA ALA A 35 12.40 6.73 -5.85
C ALA A 35 11.51 6.40 -7.04
N LEU A 36 11.40 5.10 -7.40
CA LEU A 36 10.44 4.65 -8.40
C LEU A 36 9.00 4.97 -7.98
N ALA A 37 8.65 4.72 -6.70
CA ALA A 37 7.32 5.05 -6.18
C ALA A 37 7.06 6.57 -6.20
N VAL A 38 8.05 7.40 -5.83
CA VAL A 38 7.97 8.87 -5.93
C VAL A 38 7.72 9.31 -7.37
N GLN A 39 8.49 8.77 -8.33
CA GLN A 39 8.31 9.12 -9.75
C GLN A 39 6.96 8.67 -10.30
N GLN A 40 6.43 7.51 -9.89
CA GLN A 40 5.10 7.05 -10.28
C GLN A 40 4.02 7.99 -9.72
N ALA A 41 4.13 8.41 -8.45
CA ALA A 41 3.25 9.39 -7.86
C ALA A 41 3.27 10.71 -8.64
N LYS A 42 4.43 11.26 -8.92
CA LYS A 42 4.57 12.53 -9.69
C LYS A 42 4.05 12.40 -11.12
N LYS A 43 4.33 11.28 -11.80
CA LYS A 43 3.83 11.01 -13.17
C LYS A 43 2.31 10.89 -13.25
N SER A 44 1.64 10.53 -12.16
CA SER A 44 0.17 10.43 -12.13
C SER A 44 -0.50 11.81 -12.29
N GLY A 45 0.18 12.87 -11.86
CA GLY A 45 -0.39 14.23 -11.84
C GLY A 45 -1.57 14.42 -10.90
N LEU A 46 -1.84 13.43 -10.01
CA LEU A 46 -3.03 13.43 -9.14
C LEU A 46 -2.83 14.20 -7.84
N PHE A 47 -1.59 14.30 -7.36
CA PHE A 47 -1.30 14.70 -5.99
C PHE A 47 -0.82 16.14 -5.89
N ASP A 48 -1.39 16.87 -4.95
CA ASP A 48 -0.94 18.21 -4.57
C ASP A 48 0.42 18.13 -3.86
N ARG A 49 0.63 17.08 -3.06
CA ARG A 49 1.89 16.79 -2.38
C ARG A 49 2.26 15.31 -2.45
N VAL A 50 3.55 15.05 -2.65
CA VAL A 50 4.18 13.73 -2.57
C VAL A 50 5.22 13.78 -1.45
N VAL A 51 5.04 12.95 -0.42
CA VAL A 51 5.81 13.00 0.83
C VAL A 51 6.47 11.65 1.09
N VAL A 52 7.73 11.67 1.48
CA VAL A 52 8.48 10.46 1.87
C VAL A 52 8.67 10.46 3.38
N SER A 53 8.27 9.38 4.06
CA SER A 53 8.49 9.17 5.49
C SER A 53 9.50 8.06 5.71
N SER A 54 10.60 8.36 6.41
CA SER A 54 11.66 7.38 6.69
C SER A 54 12.40 7.68 8.00
N ASP A 55 13.06 6.66 8.53
CA ASP A 55 14.10 6.71 9.56
C ASP A 55 15.53 6.51 8.99
N ALA A 56 15.64 6.23 7.68
CA ALA A 56 16.91 6.02 6.99
C ALA A 56 17.48 7.35 6.49
N ALA A 57 18.70 7.70 6.92
CA ALA A 57 19.39 8.93 6.48
C ALA A 57 19.51 9.00 4.96
N GLU A 58 19.90 7.90 4.32
CA GLU A 58 20.02 7.77 2.86
C GLU A 58 18.74 8.21 2.12
N VAL A 59 17.57 7.82 2.63
CA VAL A 59 16.28 8.17 2.04
C VAL A 59 15.96 9.65 2.30
N LEU A 60 16.16 10.11 3.54
CA LEU A 60 15.85 11.50 3.94
C LEU A 60 16.68 12.53 3.17
N GLU A 61 17.95 12.23 2.89
CA GLU A 61 18.85 13.11 2.16
C GLU A 61 18.52 13.20 0.66
N ASN A 62 18.01 12.12 0.07
CA ASN A 62 17.88 12.00 -1.38
C ASN A 62 16.44 12.08 -1.91
N ALA A 63 15.40 11.92 -1.08
CA ALA A 63 14.02 11.82 -1.55
C ALA A 63 13.55 13.05 -2.34
N MET A 64 13.95 14.24 -1.94
CA MET A 64 13.60 15.48 -2.66
C MET A 64 14.28 15.56 -4.04
N PHE A 65 15.49 15.03 -4.18
CA PHE A 65 16.16 14.94 -5.48
C PHE A 65 15.36 14.07 -6.47
N TYR A 66 14.67 13.03 -5.98
CA TYR A 66 13.81 12.17 -6.80
C TYR A 66 12.41 12.73 -7.01
N GLY A 67 12.07 13.91 -6.45
CA GLY A 67 10.84 14.63 -6.71
C GLY A 67 9.82 14.64 -5.58
N ALA A 68 10.16 14.17 -4.37
CA ALA A 68 9.31 14.38 -3.20
C ALA A 68 9.20 15.87 -2.87
N ASP A 69 8.02 16.31 -2.43
CA ASP A 69 7.78 17.71 -2.04
C ASP A 69 8.21 17.96 -0.58
N TYR A 70 8.27 16.89 0.23
CA TYR A 70 8.68 16.98 1.63
C TYR A 70 9.17 15.63 2.14
N VAL A 71 10.05 15.64 3.14
CA VAL A 71 10.50 14.46 3.87
C VAL A 71 10.10 14.54 5.34
N VAL A 72 9.57 13.47 5.86
CA VAL A 72 9.16 13.32 7.25
C VAL A 72 10.10 12.36 7.95
N VAL A 73 10.77 12.84 8.99
CA VAL A 73 11.57 11.96 9.86
C VAL A 73 10.62 11.11 10.68
N ARG A 74 10.66 9.79 10.47
CA ARG A 74 9.81 8.84 11.17
C ARG A 74 10.32 8.63 12.59
N PRO A 75 9.46 8.74 13.63
CA PRO A 75 9.82 8.42 15.00
C PRO A 75 10.29 6.97 15.14
N PRO A 76 11.32 6.70 15.99
CA PRO A 76 11.88 5.34 16.17
C PRO A 76 10.85 4.28 16.55
N GLU A 77 9.85 4.64 17.35
CA GLU A 77 8.76 3.75 17.77
C GLU A 77 7.88 3.29 16.59
N MET A 78 7.80 4.09 15.53
CA MET A 78 7.07 3.77 14.30
C MET A 78 7.95 3.09 13.24
N ALA A 79 9.26 2.95 13.49
CA ALA A 79 10.22 2.35 12.58
C ALA A 79 10.59 0.89 12.97
N SER A 80 10.14 0.42 14.13
CA SER A 80 10.43 -0.94 14.60
C SER A 80 9.78 -2.02 13.74
N ASP A 81 10.31 -3.25 13.78
CA ASP A 81 9.73 -4.40 13.05
C ASP A 81 8.31 -4.75 13.48
N LYS A 82 7.90 -4.35 14.68
CA LYS A 82 6.57 -4.57 15.23
C LYS A 82 5.61 -3.39 14.98
N ALA A 83 6.13 -2.28 14.46
CA ALA A 83 5.30 -1.09 14.20
C ALA A 83 4.32 -1.35 13.05
N ALA A 84 3.05 -1.04 13.28
CA ALA A 84 2.05 -1.09 12.23
C ALA A 84 2.30 0.02 11.18
N LYS A 85 2.00 -0.28 9.91
CA LYS A 85 2.24 0.65 8.80
C LYS A 85 1.31 1.86 8.83
N VAL A 86 0.02 1.66 9.14
CA VAL A 86 -1.01 2.70 9.03
C VAL A 86 -0.74 3.90 9.96
N PRO A 87 -0.36 3.73 11.25
CA PRO A 87 0.04 4.85 12.10
C PRO A 87 1.19 5.70 11.53
N ALA A 88 2.18 5.05 10.87
CA ALA A 88 3.28 5.76 10.24
C ALA A 88 2.81 6.58 9.02
N ILE A 89 1.85 6.09 8.24
CA ILE A 89 1.21 6.82 7.16
C ILE A 89 0.42 8.01 7.70
N ALA A 90 -0.41 7.80 8.72
CA ALA A 90 -1.18 8.86 9.36
C ALA A 90 -0.28 9.95 9.97
N HIS A 91 0.84 9.55 10.60
CA HIS A 91 1.85 10.48 11.09
C HIS A 91 2.45 11.33 9.96
N ALA A 92 2.80 10.71 8.82
CA ALA A 92 3.35 11.42 7.67
C ALA A 92 2.36 12.46 7.12
N VAL A 93 1.08 12.10 7.01
CA VAL A 93 0.03 13.01 6.56
C VAL A 93 -0.13 14.18 7.53
N ARG A 94 -0.29 13.93 8.85
CA ARG A 94 -0.44 15.00 9.84
C ARG A 94 0.77 15.95 9.86
N THR A 95 1.98 15.40 9.72
CA THR A 95 3.21 16.19 9.69
C THR A 95 3.26 17.10 8.45
N ALA A 96 2.88 16.55 7.28
CA ALA A 96 2.80 17.32 6.05
C ALA A 96 1.72 18.42 6.11
N GLU A 97 0.54 18.11 6.67
CA GLU A 97 -0.53 19.09 6.90
C GLU A 97 -0.05 20.27 7.74
N GLY A 98 0.68 19.97 8.84
CA GLY A 98 1.27 21.02 9.68
C GLY A 98 2.36 21.82 8.97
N HIS A 99 3.19 21.17 8.14
CA HIS A 99 4.26 21.83 7.42
C HIS A 99 3.76 22.78 6.34
N PHE A 100 2.79 22.32 5.53
CA PHE A 100 2.25 23.08 4.40
C PHE A 100 1.09 24.00 4.80
N ASN A 101 0.55 23.85 6.02
CA ASN A 101 -0.70 24.49 6.46
C ASN A 101 -1.86 24.17 5.50
N GLU A 102 -1.95 22.91 5.07
CA GLU A 102 -2.94 22.38 4.14
C GLU A 102 -3.71 21.23 4.81
N THR A 103 -4.88 20.89 4.28
CA THR A 103 -5.65 19.70 4.69
C THR A 103 -6.04 18.93 3.44
N TYR A 104 -5.91 17.60 3.46
CA TYR A 104 -6.17 16.76 2.30
C TYR A 104 -7.47 15.99 2.48
N ASP A 105 -8.24 15.83 1.39
CA ASP A 105 -9.48 15.04 1.40
C ASP A 105 -9.19 13.56 1.20
N VAL A 106 -8.18 13.26 0.37
CA VAL A 106 -7.78 11.91 -0.02
C VAL A 106 -6.31 11.70 0.30
N CYS A 107 -6.03 10.61 1.02
CA CYS A 107 -4.68 10.18 1.37
C CYS A 107 -4.36 8.88 0.64
N VAL A 108 -3.22 8.83 -0.04
CA VAL A 108 -2.73 7.67 -0.76
C VAL A 108 -1.38 7.26 -0.20
N ASP A 109 -1.16 5.96 0.00
CA ASP A 109 0.18 5.43 0.27
C ASP A 109 0.60 4.47 -0.85
N LEU A 110 1.78 4.68 -1.38
CA LEU A 110 2.39 3.82 -2.38
C LEU A 110 3.52 3.02 -1.76
N ASP A 111 3.40 1.68 -1.77
CA ASP A 111 4.48 0.85 -1.28
C ASP A 111 5.67 0.88 -2.25
N ALA A 112 6.87 1.05 -1.70
CA ALA A 112 8.10 1.02 -2.48
C ALA A 112 8.41 -0.38 -3.05
N THR A 113 7.93 -1.42 -2.37
CA THR A 113 8.20 -2.82 -2.72
C THR A 113 7.34 -3.38 -3.84
N SER A 114 6.42 -2.57 -4.39
CA SER A 114 5.56 -2.92 -5.54
C SER A 114 5.97 -2.14 -6.79
N PRO A 115 7.16 -2.37 -7.38
CA PRO A 115 7.72 -1.54 -8.46
C PRO A 115 6.99 -1.69 -9.79
N LEU A 116 6.30 -2.80 -10.01
CA LEU A 116 5.61 -3.11 -11.28
C LEU A 116 4.23 -2.46 -11.42
N ARG A 117 3.76 -1.80 -10.37
CA ARG A 117 2.58 -0.91 -10.42
C ARG A 117 2.78 0.15 -11.50
N ILE A 118 1.74 0.46 -12.26
CA ILE A 118 1.74 1.54 -13.26
C ILE A 118 0.85 2.71 -12.80
N VAL A 119 1.00 3.85 -13.44
CA VAL A 119 0.21 5.06 -13.14
C VAL A 119 -1.30 4.80 -13.21
N ALA A 120 -1.77 4.00 -14.17
CA ALA A 120 -3.17 3.66 -14.30
C ALA A 120 -3.75 2.91 -13.07
N ASP A 121 -2.93 2.14 -12.34
CA ASP A 121 -3.37 1.47 -11.12
C ASP A 121 -3.59 2.48 -9.98
N ILE A 122 -2.75 3.51 -9.91
CA ILE A 122 -2.89 4.61 -8.94
C ILE A 122 -4.17 5.41 -9.25
N VAL A 123 -4.33 5.81 -10.50
CA VAL A 123 -5.51 6.56 -10.96
C VAL A 123 -6.79 5.79 -10.68
N GLY A 124 -6.84 4.51 -11.08
CA GLY A 124 -8.04 3.70 -10.92
C GLY A 124 -8.41 3.42 -9.46
N ALA A 125 -7.43 3.27 -8.56
CA ALA A 125 -7.68 3.12 -7.13
C ALA A 125 -8.24 4.42 -6.51
N VAL A 126 -7.72 5.59 -6.89
CA VAL A 126 -8.22 6.90 -6.44
C VAL A 126 -9.62 7.16 -6.98
N GLU A 127 -9.86 6.94 -8.26
CA GLU A 127 -11.19 7.09 -8.88
C GLU A 127 -12.22 6.17 -8.24
N LEU A 128 -11.84 4.93 -7.88
CA LEU A 128 -12.74 4.01 -7.20
C LEU A 128 -13.16 4.55 -5.82
N LEU A 129 -12.26 5.18 -5.06
CA LEU A 129 -12.62 5.84 -3.80
C LEU A 129 -13.57 7.01 -4.06
N GLU A 130 -13.23 7.89 -4.99
CA GLU A 130 -13.92 9.16 -5.21
C GLU A 130 -15.30 9.01 -5.84
N THR A 131 -15.50 7.98 -6.65
CA THR A 131 -16.78 7.67 -7.30
C THR A 131 -17.71 6.81 -6.46
N THR A 132 -17.24 6.38 -5.28
CA THR A 132 -18.02 5.53 -4.37
C THR A 132 -18.05 6.14 -2.97
N SER A 133 -18.87 5.56 -2.08
CA SER A 133 -18.90 5.92 -0.66
C SER A 133 -17.86 5.13 0.17
N ALA A 134 -16.81 4.60 -0.45
CA ALA A 134 -15.80 3.80 0.22
C ALA A 134 -15.03 4.62 1.27
N ALA A 135 -14.79 4.04 2.43
CA ALA A 135 -13.90 4.60 3.46
C ALA A 135 -12.43 4.48 3.03
N SER A 136 -12.10 3.34 2.41
CA SER A 136 -10.78 3.04 1.89
C SER A 136 -10.86 2.17 0.63
N VAL A 137 -9.79 2.20 -0.14
CA VAL A 137 -9.53 1.28 -1.25
C VAL A 137 -8.17 0.65 -1.04
N ILE A 138 -8.12 -0.66 -1.20
CA ILE A 138 -6.87 -1.44 -1.24
C ILE A 138 -6.68 -2.00 -2.65
N THR A 139 -5.46 -2.38 -2.99
CA THR A 139 -5.18 -3.09 -4.23
C THR A 139 -4.87 -4.57 -3.98
N GLY A 140 -5.15 -5.39 -4.96
CA GLY A 140 -4.85 -6.83 -4.92
C GLY A 140 -5.11 -7.49 -6.26
N ALA A 141 -4.65 -8.72 -6.41
CA ALA A 141 -4.93 -9.58 -7.56
C ALA A 141 -5.94 -10.67 -7.20
N GLU A 142 -6.62 -11.23 -8.19
CA GLU A 142 -7.47 -12.41 -7.97
C GLU A 142 -6.61 -13.56 -7.43
N SER A 143 -6.99 -14.12 -6.27
CA SER A 143 -6.21 -15.15 -5.61
C SER A 143 -6.04 -16.39 -6.46
N HIS A 144 -4.81 -16.89 -6.55
CA HIS A 144 -4.54 -18.17 -7.19
C HIS A 144 -5.08 -19.36 -6.39
N ARG A 145 -5.19 -19.23 -5.07
CA ARG A 145 -5.77 -20.23 -4.16
C ARG A 145 -7.06 -19.70 -3.54
N SER A 146 -8.00 -20.59 -3.26
CA SER A 146 -9.24 -20.23 -2.57
C SER A 146 -9.26 -20.83 -1.15
N PRO A 147 -9.54 -20.04 -0.11
CA PRO A 147 -9.66 -20.56 1.25
C PRO A 147 -10.83 -21.54 1.42
N TYR A 148 -11.76 -21.55 0.50
CA TYR A 148 -12.92 -22.44 0.48
C TYR A 148 -12.69 -23.73 -0.30
N PHE A 149 -11.59 -23.84 -1.04
CA PHE A 149 -11.40 -24.94 -1.98
C PHE A 149 -10.03 -25.61 -1.91
N ASN A 150 -8.91 -24.85 -1.96
CA ASN A 150 -7.56 -25.41 -2.08
C ASN A 150 -6.47 -24.66 -1.34
N LEU A 151 -6.83 -23.76 -0.41
CA LEU A 151 -5.97 -23.26 0.65
C LEU A 151 -6.33 -24.02 1.93
N VAL A 152 -5.32 -24.59 2.59
CA VAL A 152 -5.52 -25.42 3.76
C VAL A 152 -4.78 -24.85 4.97
N GLU A 153 -5.32 -25.09 6.17
CA GLU A 153 -4.71 -24.78 7.45
C GLU A 153 -4.38 -26.08 8.17
N GLU A 154 -3.23 -26.09 8.83
CA GLU A 154 -2.81 -27.18 9.72
C GLU A 154 -3.42 -26.98 11.10
N GLY A 155 -4.12 -28.01 11.58
CA GLY A 155 -4.68 -28.09 12.92
C GLY A 155 -3.85 -28.96 13.84
N GLU A 156 -4.43 -29.33 14.98
CA GLU A 156 -3.80 -30.21 15.97
C GLU A 156 -3.40 -31.54 15.35
N GLY A 157 -2.22 -32.05 15.69
CA GLY A 157 -1.71 -33.35 15.23
C GLY A 157 -1.24 -33.40 13.77
N GLY A 158 -1.09 -32.23 13.10
CA GLY A 158 -0.64 -32.16 11.71
C GLY A 158 -1.70 -32.48 10.66
N PHE A 159 -2.98 -32.59 11.08
CA PHE A 159 -4.09 -32.76 10.14
C PHE A 159 -4.44 -31.44 9.45
N VAL A 160 -4.85 -31.51 8.19
CA VAL A 160 -5.17 -30.32 7.39
C VAL A 160 -6.65 -30.30 7.00
N SER A 161 -7.21 -29.09 6.96
CA SER A 161 -8.55 -28.82 6.45
C SER A 161 -8.55 -27.56 5.58
N THR A 162 -9.61 -27.34 4.80
CA THR A 162 -9.75 -26.06 4.07
C THR A 162 -9.82 -24.90 5.06
N SER A 163 -9.15 -23.79 4.76
CA SER A 163 -9.03 -22.60 5.60
C SER A 163 -10.39 -21.99 5.98
N LYS A 164 -11.39 -22.09 5.09
CA LYS A 164 -12.76 -21.68 5.36
C LYS A 164 -13.75 -22.74 4.90
N ALA A 165 -14.73 -23.04 5.77
CA ALA A 165 -15.85 -23.91 5.43
C ALA A 165 -17.04 -23.10 4.91
N LEU A 166 -17.78 -23.67 3.96
CA LEU A 166 -19.09 -23.19 3.52
C LEU A 166 -20.17 -24.19 3.94
N PRO A 167 -21.43 -23.75 4.12
CA PRO A 167 -22.53 -24.66 4.46
C PRO A 167 -22.72 -25.80 3.43
N GLN A 168 -22.37 -25.52 2.17
CA GLN A 168 -22.36 -26.52 1.09
C GLN A 168 -20.93 -26.63 0.56
N ALA A 169 -20.49 -27.88 0.36
CA ALA A 169 -19.16 -28.16 -0.18
C ALA A 169 -19.01 -27.56 -1.60
N VAL A 170 -17.90 -26.86 -1.82
CA VAL A 170 -17.54 -26.31 -3.12
C VAL A 170 -16.81 -27.40 -3.92
N VAL A 171 -17.37 -27.76 -5.06
CA VAL A 171 -16.80 -28.79 -5.95
C VAL A 171 -15.91 -28.17 -7.04
N ARG A 172 -16.23 -26.95 -7.47
CA ARG A 172 -15.46 -26.24 -8.51
C ARG A 172 -15.07 -24.86 -8.00
N ARG A 173 -13.86 -24.43 -8.33
CA ARG A 173 -13.30 -23.13 -7.90
C ARG A 173 -14.21 -21.95 -8.24
N GLN A 174 -14.85 -21.95 -9.41
CA GLN A 174 -15.75 -20.88 -9.84
C GLN A 174 -17.04 -20.77 -9.02
N ASP A 175 -17.36 -21.79 -8.24
CA ASP A 175 -18.53 -21.79 -7.35
C ASP A 175 -18.21 -21.25 -5.95
N ALA A 176 -16.90 -21.06 -5.65
CA ALA A 176 -16.44 -20.44 -4.42
C ALA A 176 -16.59 -18.91 -4.46
N PRO A 177 -16.78 -18.26 -3.30
CA PRO A 177 -16.69 -16.80 -3.22
C PRO A 177 -15.35 -16.30 -3.78
N LYS A 178 -15.38 -15.16 -4.49
CA LYS A 178 -14.15 -14.52 -4.98
C LYS A 178 -13.25 -14.12 -3.83
N THR A 179 -11.97 -14.40 -3.97
CA THR A 179 -10.93 -14.04 -3.03
C THR A 179 -9.79 -13.34 -3.76
N TYR A 180 -9.10 -12.46 -3.05
CA TYR A 180 -8.03 -11.64 -3.60
C TYR A 180 -6.82 -11.69 -2.69
N ASP A 181 -5.64 -11.76 -3.29
CA ASP A 181 -4.37 -11.58 -2.61
C ASP A 181 -4.06 -10.09 -2.59
N MET A 182 -4.05 -9.49 -1.38
CA MET A 182 -3.72 -8.08 -1.20
C MET A 182 -2.23 -7.87 -1.48
N ASN A 183 -1.90 -6.98 -2.41
CA ASN A 183 -0.53 -6.73 -2.85
C ASN A 183 0.11 -5.47 -2.26
N ALA A 184 -0.61 -4.76 -1.40
CA ALA A 184 -0.17 -3.53 -0.74
C ALA A 184 0.32 -2.41 -1.71
N ALA A 185 0.16 -2.55 -3.01
CA ALA A 185 0.75 -1.64 -4.00
C ALA A 185 0.22 -0.20 -3.87
N VAL A 186 -1.08 -0.04 -3.66
CA VAL A 186 -1.74 1.26 -3.45
C VAL A 186 -2.77 1.12 -2.35
N TYR A 187 -2.70 2.01 -1.39
CA TYR A 187 -3.75 2.22 -0.40
C TYR A 187 -4.32 3.62 -0.59
N VAL A 188 -5.65 3.74 -0.53
CA VAL A 188 -6.34 5.03 -0.64
C VAL A 188 -7.35 5.14 0.49
N TRP A 189 -7.40 6.29 1.14
CA TRP A 189 -8.38 6.59 2.20
C TRP A 189 -9.03 7.95 1.98
N GLN A 190 -10.26 8.08 2.40
CA GLN A 190 -10.74 9.39 2.82
C GLN A 190 -9.96 9.77 4.09
N ARG A 191 -9.47 11.00 4.19
CA ARG A 191 -8.60 11.47 5.27
C ARG A 191 -9.04 11.05 6.67
N ARG A 192 -10.31 11.24 7.00
CA ARG A 192 -10.84 10.96 8.36
C ARG A 192 -10.57 9.52 8.81
N PHE A 193 -10.74 8.56 7.92
CA PHE A 193 -10.56 7.14 8.23
C PHE A 193 -9.07 6.78 8.45
N LEU A 194 -8.16 7.43 7.72
CA LEU A 194 -6.75 7.24 7.97
C LEU A 194 -6.28 7.92 9.26
N VAL A 195 -6.69 9.18 9.46
CA VAL A 195 -6.09 10.04 10.49
C VAL A 195 -6.75 9.82 11.86
N GLU A 196 -8.04 9.47 11.91
CA GLU A 196 -8.81 9.32 13.16
C GLU A 196 -8.93 7.86 13.60
N GLU A 197 -9.02 6.91 12.66
CA GLU A 197 -9.27 5.50 12.96
C GLU A 197 -8.03 4.61 12.73
N GLU A 198 -7.07 5.05 11.92
CA GLU A 198 -5.78 4.38 11.65
C GLU A 198 -5.93 2.89 11.29
N ALA A 199 -6.91 2.56 10.44
CA ALA A 199 -7.19 1.20 10.01
C ALA A 199 -7.09 1.03 8.48
N VAL A 200 -6.91 -0.21 8.02
CA VAL A 200 -6.96 -0.56 6.60
C VAL A 200 -8.38 -0.92 6.19
N PHE A 201 -9.04 -1.73 7.00
CA PHE A 201 -10.34 -2.33 6.68
C PHE A 201 -11.47 -1.65 7.45
N PHE A 202 -12.49 -1.28 6.70
CA PHE A 202 -13.76 -0.73 7.18
C PHE A 202 -14.92 -1.51 6.54
N PRO A 203 -16.13 -1.41 7.05
CA PRO A 203 -17.30 -2.06 6.41
C PRO A 203 -17.51 -1.67 4.95
N THR A 204 -16.99 -0.51 4.54
CA THR A 204 -17.08 0.03 3.18
C THR A 204 -15.75 0.02 2.42
N THR A 205 -14.75 -0.75 2.88
CA THR A 205 -13.50 -0.92 2.13
C THR A 205 -13.77 -1.61 0.80
N ARG A 206 -13.18 -1.09 -0.27
CA ARG A 206 -13.22 -1.67 -1.61
C ARG A 206 -11.84 -2.14 -2.06
N ILE A 207 -11.83 -3.00 -3.07
CA ILE A 207 -10.61 -3.47 -3.72
C ILE A 207 -10.58 -3.01 -5.18
N TYR A 208 -9.43 -2.42 -5.57
CA TYR A 208 -9.07 -2.22 -6.96
C TYR A 208 -8.25 -3.44 -7.42
N VAL A 209 -8.79 -4.18 -8.39
CA VAL A 209 -8.17 -5.44 -8.84
C VAL A 209 -7.10 -5.13 -9.86
N MET A 210 -5.85 -5.46 -9.54
CA MET A 210 -4.70 -5.38 -10.42
C MET A 210 -4.45 -6.74 -11.08
N PRO A 211 -3.91 -6.78 -12.31
CA PRO A 211 -3.46 -8.03 -12.90
C PRO A 211 -2.27 -8.62 -12.13
N PRO A 212 -2.14 -9.97 -12.10
CA PRO A 212 -1.10 -10.64 -11.31
C PRO A 212 0.33 -10.21 -11.65
N GLU A 213 0.62 -9.92 -12.92
CA GLU A 213 1.94 -9.49 -13.39
C GLU A 213 2.39 -8.12 -12.86
N ARG A 214 1.47 -7.31 -12.33
CA ARG A 214 1.77 -6.04 -11.68
C ARG A 214 1.59 -6.07 -10.16
N SER A 215 1.24 -7.24 -9.62
CA SER A 215 0.96 -7.44 -8.20
C SER A 215 2.13 -8.04 -7.42
N LEU A 216 3.33 -8.00 -8.01
CA LEU A 216 4.54 -8.46 -7.33
C LEU A 216 4.89 -7.53 -6.17
N ASP A 217 5.18 -8.12 -5.02
CA ASP A 217 5.78 -7.48 -3.86
C ASP A 217 7.19 -8.06 -3.65
N ILE A 218 8.19 -7.21 -3.51
CA ILE A 218 9.57 -7.64 -3.27
C ILE A 218 9.76 -7.92 -1.78
N ASP A 219 9.75 -9.20 -1.40
CA ASP A 219 9.97 -9.66 -0.02
C ASP A 219 11.23 -10.51 0.14
N SER A 220 11.75 -11.06 -0.95
CA SER A 220 12.92 -11.92 -0.96
C SER A 220 13.93 -11.51 -2.04
N GLU A 221 15.16 -12.04 -1.93
CA GLU A 221 16.17 -11.86 -2.98
C GLU A 221 15.75 -12.49 -4.33
N LEU A 222 14.83 -13.44 -4.30
CA LEU A 222 14.31 -14.04 -5.53
C LEU A 222 13.39 -13.05 -6.29
N ASP A 223 12.58 -12.30 -5.56
CA ASP A 223 11.67 -11.31 -6.16
C ASP A 223 12.42 -10.15 -6.81
N PHE A 224 13.68 -9.93 -6.39
CA PHE A 224 14.56 -8.92 -6.97
C PHE A 224 15.19 -9.33 -8.31
N LYS A 225 15.15 -10.62 -8.69
CA LYS A 225 15.75 -11.18 -9.90
C LYS A 225 14.78 -11.23 -11.07
#